data_50a2db0aafa642aec8214315b44bf7a6
#
_entry.id   50a2db0aafa642aec8214315b44bf7a6
#
_cell.length_a   1.000
_cell.length_b   1.000
_cell.length_c   1.000
_cell.angle_alpha   90.00
_cell.angle_beta   90.00
_cell.angle_gamma   90.00
#
_symmetry.space_group_name_H-M   'P 1'
#
loop_
_entity.id
_entity.type
_entity.pdbx_description
1 polymer ?
#
loop_
_entity_poly.entity_id
_entity_poly.type
_entity_poly.pdbx_seq_one_letter_code
_entity_poly.pdbx_strand_id
1 'polypeptide(L)'
;MCGTPRQAVDADETVVADLVTTACSGDRRAAARLLTLVERGGEPADAVAEATHPLAAGAQVVGITGAPGSGKSTLTDGLAASLAGAGRRPAVLAVDPSSPLTGGAILGDRVRMEAAATAGAFIRSMATRGHAGGLALAVPGMIRVLDACGFDPVLVETVGVGQVEVDVASAADTVVVVV
;
A
#
# COMPACT_ATOMS: atom_id res chain seq x y z
N MET A 1 -40.96 7.71 -15.70
CA MET A 1 -40.47 8.22 -14.40
C MET A 1 -39.47 7.26 -13.90
N CYS A 2 -38.21 7.55 -14.17
CA CYS A 2 -37.08 6.74 -13.73
C CYS A 2 -36.45 7.47 -12.54
N GLY A 3 -36.69 6.98 -11.34
CA GLY A 3 -36.11 7.46 -10.09
C GLY A 3 -35.05 6.49 -9.65
N THR A 4 -33.90 6.95 -9.61
CA THR A 4 -32.87 7.16 -8.60
C THR A 4 -31.77 6.09 -8.51
N PRO A 5 -30.61 6.34 -9.13
CA PRO A 5 -29.37 5.73 -8.68
C PRO A 5 -28.58 6.59 -7.66
N ARG A 6 -28.98 7.84 -7.40
CA ARG A 6 -28.20 8.80 -6.58
C ARG A 6 -28.07 8.42 -5.08
N GLN A 7 -29.10 7.83 -4.47
CA GLN A 7 -29.07 7.53 -3.02
C GLN A 7 -28.11 6.39 -2.62
N ALA A 8 -27.85 5.44 -3.51
CA ALA A 8 -26.91 4.34 -3.23
C ALA A 8 -25.43 4.81 -3.34
N VAL A 9 -25.15 5.73 -4.27
CA VAL A 9 -23.83 6.34 -4.46
C VAL A 9 -23.47 7.24 -3.26
N ASP A 10 -24.42 8.08 -2.83
CA ASP A 10 -24.21 8.99 -1.68
C ASP A 10 -23.95 8.25 -0.37
N ALA A 11 -24.53 7.07 -0.16
CA ALA A 11 -24.28 6.25 1.03
C ALA A 11 -22.88 5.62 1.02
N ASP A 12 -22.39 5.22 -0.14
CA ASP A 12 -21.06 4.62 -0.30
C ASP A 12 -19.94 5.69 -0.14
N GLU A 13 -20.13 6.89 -0.68
CA GLU A 13 -19.21 8.02 -0.52
C GLU A 13 -19.11 8.48 0.95
N THR A 14 -20.22 8.54 1.68
CA THR A 14 -20.22 8.87 3.11
C THR A 14 -19.43 7.84 3.92
N VAL A 15 -19.60 6.56 3.63
CA VAL A 15 -18.86 5.47 4.29
C VAL A 15 -17.37 5.55 4.00
N VAL A 16 -16.97 5.91 2.79
CA VAL A 16 -15.55 6.09 2.43
C VAL A 16 -14.97 7.32 3.16
N ALA A 17 -15.68 8.45 3.21
CA ALA A 17 -15.22 9.65 3.89
C ALA A 17 -15.01 9.42 5.40
N ASP A 18 -15.94 8.72 6.07
CA ASP A 18 -15.81 8.33 7.47
C ASP A 18 -14.62 7.39 7.69
N LEU A 19 -14.42 6.46 6.75
CA LEU A 19 -13.29 5.54 6.81
C LEU A 19 -11.95 6.25 6.64
N VAL A 20 -11.87 7.24 5.74
CA VAL A 20 -10.69 8.10 5.55
C VAL A 20 -10.41 8.90 6.81
N THR A 21 -11.42 9.57 7.38
CA THR A 21 -11.27 10.33 8.63
C THR A 21 -10.74 9.46 9.76
N THR A 22 -11.30 8.24 9.92
CA THR A 22 -10.86 7.28 10.92
C THR A 22 -9.42 6.80 10.69
N ALA A 23 -9.06 6.51 9.44
CA ALA A 23 -7.71 6.09 9.08
C ALA A 23 -6.68 7.19 9.34
N CYS A 24 -6.99 8.43 8.95
CA CYS A 24 -6.11 9.59 9.15
C CYS A 24 -5.96 9.97 10.62
N SER A 25 -6.92 9.62 11.49
CA SER A 25 -6.77 9.75 12.95
C SER A 25 -5.87 8.68 13.59
N GLY A 26 -5.33 7.75 12.79
CA GLY A 26 -4.36 6.74 13.21
C GLY A 26 -4.89 5.31 13.32
N ASP A 27 -6.14 5.05 12.95
CA ASP A 27 -6.69 3.68 12.94
C ASP A 27 -6.11 2.88 11.78
N ARG A 28 -5.23 1.94 12.13
CA ARG A 28 -4.55 1.05 11.17
C ARG A 28 -5.49 0.07 10.47
N ARG A 29 -6.62 -0.30 11.10
CA ARG A 29 -7.61 -1.19 10.48
C ARG A 29 -8.40 -0.44 9.42
N ALA A 30 -8.76 0.81 9.69
CA ALA A 30 -9.39 1.68 8.70
C ALA A 30 -8.47 1.91 7.50
N ALA A 31 -7.18 2.22 7.72
CA ALA A 31 -6.20 2.31 6.65
C ALA A 31 -6.09 1.02 5.82
N ALA A 32 -6.02 -0.15 6.47
CA ALA A 32 -5.99 -1.44 5.78
C ALA A 32 -7.25 -1.71 4.95
N ARG A 33 -8.43 -1.24 5.39
CA ARG A 33 -9.68 -1.35 4.62
C ARG A 33 -9.67 -0.46 3.39
N LEU A 34 -9.19 0.79 3.50
CA LEU A 34 -9.00 1.68 2.36
C LEU A 34 -8.08 1.06 1.31
N LEU A 35 -6.94 0.52 1.73
CA LEU A 35 -6.03 -0.19 0.82
C LEU A 35 -6.70 -1.37 0.12
N THR A 36 -7.61 -2.09 0.81
CA THR A 36 -8.38 -3.18 0.20
C THR A 36 -9.36 -2.68 -0.85
N LEU A 37 -9.98 -1.50 -0.66
CA LEU A 37 -10.86 -0.89 -1.65
C LEU A 37 -10.06 -0.49 -2.90
N VAL A 38 -8.90 0.14 -2.72
CA VAL A 38 -7.99 0.51 -3.82
C VAL A 38 -7.51 -0.74 -4.59
N GLU A 39 -7.14 -1.82 -3.89
CA GLU A 39 -6.71 -3.08 -4.49
C GLU A 39 -7.82 -3.73 -5.35
N ARG A 40 -9.08 -3.56 -4.97
CA ARG A 40 -10.22 -4.11 -5.72
C ARG A 40 -10.55 -3.30 -6.97
N GLY A 41 -10.20 -2.03 -6.99
CA GLY A 41 -10.52 -1.13 -8.10
C GLY A 41 -12.00 -0.74 -8.20
N GLY A 42 -12.37 -0.09 -9.29
CA GLY A 42 -13.75 0.35 -9.57
C GLY A 42 -14.19 1.55 -8.75
N GLU A 43 -15.49 1.84 -8.75
CA GLU A 43 -16.08 3.01 -8.08
C GLU A 43 -15.62 3.22 -6.62
N PRO A 44 -15.48 2.17 -5.76
CA PRO A 44 -14.96 2.37 -4.42
C PRO A 44 -13.51 2.88 -4.38
N ALA A 45 -12.66 2.45 -5.33
CA ALA A 45 -11.28 2.94 -5.42
C ALA A 45 -11.22 4.39 -5.88
N ASP A 46 -12.11 4.78 -6.80
CA ASP A 46 -12.22 6.14 -7.29
C ASP A 46 -12.68 7.08 -6.15
N ALA A 47 -13.68 6.67 -5.36
CA ALA A 47 -14.13 7.42 -4.18
C ALA A 47 -13.01 7.58 -3.13
N VAL A 48 -12.20 6.54 -2.88
CA VAL A 48 -11.03 6.63 -2.00
C VAL A 48 -10.00 7.59 -2.57
N ALA A 49 -9.73 7.55 -3.88
CA ALA A 49 -8.78 8.45 -4.52
C ALA A 49 -9.21 9.92 -4.40
N GLU A 50 -10.49 10.22 -4.61
CA GLU A 50 -11.07 11.56 -4.48
C GLU A 50 -10.98 12.06 -3.03
N ALA A 51 -11.35 11.23 -2.07
CA ALA A 51 -11.34 11.61 -0.65
C ALA A 51 -9.92 11.77 -0.08
N THR A 52 -8.92 11.06 -0.59
CA THR A 52 -7.53 11.11 -0.09
C THR A 52 -6.66 12.13 -0.82
N HIS A 53 -7.00 12.52 -2.06
CA HIS A 53 -6.20 13.46 -2.85
C HIS A 53 -5.90 14.79 -2.15
N PRO A 54 -6.88 15.48 -1.51
CA PRO A 54 -6.63 16.74 -0.84
C PRO A 54 -5.83 16.61 0.47
N LEU A 55 -5.64 15.39 0.98
CA LEU A 55 -4.97 15.10 2.25
C LEU A 55 -3.51 14.66 2.06
N ALA A 56 -3.07 14.45 0.82
CA ALA A 56 -1.70 14.02 0.53
C ALA A 56 -0.70 15.11 0.97
N ALA A 57 0.28 14.72 1.77
CA ALA A 57 1.29 15.59 2.38
C ALA A 57 2.67 15.52 1.70
N GLY A 58 2.84 14.60 0.74
CA GLY A 58 4.09 14.39 0.00
C GLY A 58 5.06 13.48 0.74
N ALA A 59 4.57 12.35 1.23
CA ALA A 59 5.42 11.33 1.84
C ALA A 59 6.51 10.85 0.87
N GLN A 60 7.72 10.63 1.40
CA GLN A 60 8.82 10.07 0.62
C GLN A 60 8.53 8.62 0.24
N VAL A 61 8.60 8.32 -1.05
CA VAL A 61 8.39 6.96 -1.58
C VAL A 61 9.74 6.34 -1.95
N VAL A 62 10.04 5.19 -1.35
CA VAL A 62 11.28 4.43 -1.63
C VAL A 62 10.91 3.08 -2.23
N GLY A 63 11.25 2.88 -3.50
CA GLY A 63 11.15 1.60 -4.19
C GLY A 63 12.36 0.72 -3.88
N ILE A 64 12.13 -0.54 -3.47
CA ILE A 64 13.18 -1.52 -3.18
C ILE A 64 13.03 -2.68 -4.13
N THR A 65 14.03 -2.88 -4.98
CA THR A 65 14.06 -3.91 -6.03
C THR A 65 15.38 -4.68 -6.03
N GLY A 66 15.51 -5.70 -6.87
CA GLY A 66 16.72 -6.53 -7.01
C GLY A 66 16.37 -8.00 -7.18
N ALA A 67 17.36 -8.85 -7.45
CA ALA A 67 17.16 -10.27 -7.72
C ALA A 67 16.47 -11.03 -6.58
N PRO A 68 15.69 -12.07 -6.87
CA PRO A 68 15.20 -12.98 -5.82
C PRO A 68 16.36 -13.50 -4.96
N GLY A 69 16.19 -13.47 -3.63
CA GLY A 69 17.23 -13.91 -2.69
C GLY A 69 18.32 -12.89 -2.36
N SER A 70 18.34 -11.71 -2.97
CA SER A 70 19.35 -10.67 -2.70
C SER A 70 19.25 -10.00 -1.31
N GLY A 71 18.23 -10.31 -0.51
CA GLY A 71 18.08 -9.77 0.83
C GLY A 71 17.16 -8.54 0.92
N LYS A 72 16.37 -8.24 -0.11
CA LYS A 72 15.42 -7.09 -0.12
C LYS A 72 14.54 -7.01 1.12
N SER A 73 13.85 -8.11 1.44
CA SER A 73 12.94 -8.15 2.60
C SER A 73 13.66 -7.95 3.93
N THR A 74 14.89 -8.45 4.05
CA THR A 74 15.75 -8.23 5.23
C THR A 74 16.15 -6.76 5.33
N LEU A 75 16.53 -6.14 4.22
CA LEU A 75 16.86 -4.71 4.17
C LEU A 75 15.63 -3.87 4.49
N THR A 76 14.47 -4.18 3.90
CA THR A 76 13.21 -3.48 4.11
C THR A 76 12.78 -3.56 5.59
N ASP A 77 12.88 -4.74 6.19
CA ASP A 77 12.55 -4.96 7.61
C ASP A 77 13.45 -4.11 8.52
N GLY A 78 14.76 -4.20 8.34
CA GLY A 78 15.72 -3.42 9.14
C GLY A 78 15.57 -1.91 8.95
N LEU A 79 15.34 -1.45 7.72
CA LEU A 79 15.12 -0.04 7.41
C LEU A 79 13.84 0.48 8.05
N ALA A 80 12.72 -0.24 7.88
CA ALA A 80 11.44 0.15 8.48
C ALA A 80 11.50 0.16 10.02
N ALA A 81 12.15 -0.84 10.62
CA ALA A 81 12.36 -0.89 12.07
C ALA A 81 13.20 0.30 12.57
N SER A 82 14.29 0.63 11.87
CA SER A 82 15.16 1.77 12.21
C SER A 82 14.40 3.10 12.12
N LEU A 83 13.64 3.31 11.05
CA LEU A 83 12.83 4.51 10.87
C LEU A 83 11.76 4.65 11.95
N ALA A 84 11.07 3.56 12.29
CA ALA A 84 10.09 3.56 13.37
C ALA A 84 10.74 3.84 14.73
N GLY A 85 11.91 3.26 15.00
CA GLY A 85 12.70 3.54 16.20
C GLY A 85 13.19 4.99 16.30
N ALA A 86 13.37 5.66 15.17
CA ALA A 86 13.68 7.10 15.08
C ALA A 86 12.43 8.01 15.19
N GLY A 87 11.24 7.45 15.50
CA GLY A 87 10.01 8.20 15.68
C GLY A 87 9.28 8.56 14.37
N ARG A 88 9.73 8.01 13.21
CA ARG A 88 9.00 8.14 11.94
C ARG A 88 7.83 7.14 11.92
N ARG A 89 6.91 7.32 10.98
CA ARG A 89 5.76 6.42 10.78
C ARG A 89 5.87 5.67 9.44
N PRO A 90 6.84 4.74 9.28
CA PRO A 90 7.02 4.07 8.01
C PRO A 90 5.87 3.13 7.70
N ALA A 91 5.53 3.04 6.40
CA ALA A 91 4.69 2.00 5.85
C ALA A 91 5.46 1.15 4.84
N VAL A 92 5.20 -0.15 4.81
CA VAL A 92 5.75 -1.09 3.84
C VAL A 92 4.63 -1.68 2.99
N LEU A 93 4.74 -1.52 1.68
CA LEU A 93 3.93 -2.22 0.68
C LEU A 93 4.80 -3.33 0.06
N ALA A 94 4.54 -4.58 0.42
CA ALA A 94 5.21 -5.74 -0.18
C ALA A 94 4.38 -6.24 -1.37
N VAL A 95 4.93 -6.10 -2.57
CA VAL A 95 4.24 -6.40 -3.83
C VAL A 95 4.73 -7.72 -4.40
N ASP A 96 3.91 -8.78 -4.32
CA ASP A 96 4.22 -10.11 -4.84
C ASP A 96 3.32 -10.45 -6.04
N PRO A 97 3.83 -10.41 -7.30
CA PRO A 97 3.07 -10.78 -8.48
C PRO A 97 2.83 -12.30 -8.60
N SER A 98 3.50 -13.14 -7.81
CA SER A 98 3.57 -14.59 -8.04
C SER A 98 2.54 -15.44 -7.29
N SER A 99 1.63 -14.87 -6.49
CA SER A 99 0.68 -15.63 -5.66
C SER A 99 -0.79 -15.59 -6.13
N PRO A 100 -1.16 -16.21 -7.28
CA PRO A 100 -2.57 -16.40 -7.62
C PRO A 100 -3.23 -17.57 -6.86
N LEU A 101 -2.46 -18.47 -6.23
CA LEU A 101 -2.94 -19.78 -5.77
C LEU A 101 -2.98 -19.99 -4.26
N THR A 102 -2.36 -19.15 -3.48
CA THR A 102 -2.44 -19.26 -2.03
C THR A 102 -3.15 -18.04 -1.49
N GLY A 103 -4.41 -18.15 -1.10
CA GLY A 103 -5.14 -17.09 -0.38
C GLY A 103 -4.44 -16.63 0.91
N GLY A 104 -3.12 -16.72 0.97
CA GLY A 104 -2.24 -16.62 2.09
C GLY A 104 -0.95 -15.81 1.93
N ALA A 105 -0.76 -14.98 0.89
CA ALA A 105 0.39 -14.05 0.85
C ALA A 105 0.46 -13.15 2.09
N ILE A 106 -0.65 -12.97 2.75
CA ILE A 106 -0.83 -12.12 3.95
C ILE A 106 -0.05 -12.64 5.17
N LEU A 107 0.25 -13.92 5.29
CA LEU A 107 0.96 -14.47 6.46
C LEU A 107 2.48 -14.55 6.27
N GLY A 108 2.95 -14.84 5.04
CA GLY A 108 4.37 -15.07 4.78
C GLY A 108 5.25 -13.83 4.96
N ASP A 109 4.78 -12.66 4.51
CA ASP A 109 5.57 -11.43 4.58
C ASP A 109 5.56 -10.79 5.97
N ARG A 110 4.46 -10.92 6.72
CA ARG A 110 4.44 -10.49 8.13
C ARG A 110 5.40 -11.29 9.01
N VAL A 111 5.58 -12.57 8.72
CA VAL A 111 6.55 -13.44 9.42
C VAL A 111 7.99 -13.07 9.04
N ARG A 112 8.20 -12.49 7.84
CA ARG A 112 9.54 -12.08 7.37
C ARG A 112 9.94 -10.66 7.81
N MET A 113 8.98 -9.82 8.23
CA MET A 113 9.20 -8.42 8.66
C MET A 113 8.84 -8.25 10.13
N GLU A 114 9.43 -9.07 10.99
CA GLU A 114 9.12 -9.11 12.42
C GLU A 114 9.68 -7.88 13.16
N ALA A 115 10.87 -7.43 12.80
CA ALA A 115 11.49 -6.26 13.42
C ALA A 115 10.71 -4.98 13.14
N ALA A 116 10.29 -4.77 11.88
CA ALA A 116 9.48 -3.63 11.48
C ALA A 116 8.09 -3.64 12.16
N ALA A 117 7.46 -4.81 12.21
CA ALA A 117 6.15 -4.97 12.86
C ALA A 117 6.23 -4.68 14.37
N THR A 118 7.25 -5.18 15.05
CA THR A 118 7.52 -4.95 16.48
C THR A 118 7.81 -3.49 16.76
N ALA A 119 8.58 -2.82 15.90
CA ALA A 119 8.88 -1.40 15.99
C ALA A 119 7.66 -0.49 15.65
N GLY A 120 6.55 -1.04 15.19
CA GLY A 120 5.33 -0.30 14.92
C GLY A 120 5.16 0.18 13.48
N ALA A 121 5.96 -0.28 12.51
CA ALA A 121 5.74 0.00 11.10
C ALA A 121 4.39 -0.55 10.61
N PHE A 122 3.77 0.09 9.64
CA PHE A 122 2.60 -0.43 8.96
C PHE A 122 3.04 -1.34 7.81
N ILE A 123 2.55 -2.57 7.77
CA ILE A 123 2.94 -3.55 6.73
C ILE A 123 1.70 -4.05 6.00
N ARG A 124 1.72 -3.98 4.68
CA ARG A 124 0.68 -4.50 3.80
C ARG A 124 1.31 -5.30 2.68
N SER A 125 0.94 -6.57 2.58
CA SER A 125 1.27 -7.42 1.42
C SER A 125 0.15 -7.34 0.40
N MET A 126 0.55 -7.28 -0.87
CA MET A 126 -0.33 -7.27 -2.03
C MET A 126 0.00 -8.48 -2.90
N ALA A 127 -1.03 -9.16 -3.41
CA ALA A 127 -0.87 -10.27 -4.35
C ALA A 127 -1.63 -10.00 -5.64
N THR A 128 -1.03 -10.30 -6.79
CA THR A 128 -1.75 -10.26 -8.07
C THR A 128 -2.77 -11.38 -8.11
N ARG A 129 -4.04 -11.05 -8.00
CA ARG A 129 -5.14 -11.99 -8.25
C ARG A 129 -5.37 -12.15 -9.75
N GLY A 130 -4.34 -12.60 -10.50
CA GLY A 130 -4.49 -12.98 -11.91
C GLY A 130 -4.45 -11.83 -12.94
N HIS A 131 -4.28 -10.58 -12.54
CA HIS A 131 -4.17 -9.44 -13.46
C HIS A 131 -2.92 -8.63 -13.13
N ALA A 132 -1.82 -8.90 -13.82
CA ALA A 132 -0.55 -8.16 -13.64
C ALA A 132 -0.71 -6.63 -13.80
N GLY A 133 -1.61 -6.18 -14.70
CA GLY A 133 -1.92 -4.75 -14.88
C GLY A 133 -2.68 -4.11 -13.72
N GLY A 134 -3.48 -4.87 -12.95
CA GLY A 134 -4.26 -4.32 -11.84
C GLY A 134 -3.42 -3.90 -10.64
N LEU A 135 -2.29 -4.58 -10.41
CA LEU A 135 -1.39 -4.26 -9.30
C LEU A 135 -0.61 -2.97 -9.56
N ALA A 136 -0.13 -2.80 -10.78
CA ALA A 136 0.54 -1.58 -11.22
C ALA A 136 -0.33 -0.34 -11.04
N LEU A 137 -1.62 -0.46 -11.35
CA LEU A 137 -2.59 0.64 -11.19
C LEU A 137 -2.95 0.90 -9.72
N ALA A 138 -2.92 -0.12 -8.85
CA ALA A 138 -3.29 0.03 -7.44
C ALA A 138 -2.18 0.66 -6.58
N VAL A 139 -0.90 0.41 -6.90
CA VAL A 139 0.25 0.90 -6.09
C VAL A 139 0.23 2.41 -5.88
N PRO A 140 0.08 3.27 -6.91
CA PRO A 140 0.02 4.72 -6.71
C PRO A 140 -1.15 5.16 -5.82
N GLY A 141 -2.31 4.52 -5.97
CA GLY A 141 -3.47 4.79 -5.12
C GLY A 141 -3.24 4.40 -3.67
N MET A 142 -2.58 3.28 -3.42
CA MET A 142 -2.22 2.84 -2.07
C MET A 142 -1.18 3.74 -1.41
N ILE A 143 -0.16 4.19 -2.15
CA ILE A 143 0.82 5.17 -1.68
C ILE A 143 0.08 6.44 -1.23
N ARG A 144 -0.85 6.94 -2.04
CA ARG A 144 -1.65 8.13 -1.71
C ARG A 144 -2.48 7.95 -0.43
N VAL A 145 -3.11 6.79 -0.24
CA VAL A 145 -3.84 6.49 1.01
C VAL A 145 -2.91 6.53 2.21
N LEU A 146 -1.73 5.92 2.12
CA LEU A 146 -0.76 5.90 3.21
C LEU A 146 -0.24 7.31 3.52
N ASP A 147 0.10 8.08 2.50
CA ASP A 147 0.50 9.48 2.63
C ASP A 147 -0.60 10.31 3.31
N ALA A 148 -1.84 10.25 2.83
CA ALA A 148 -2.98 10.93 3.43
C ALA A 148 -3.21 10.53 4.90
N CYS A 149 -2.88 9.30 5.28
CA CYS A 149 -2.94 8.82 6.67
C CYS A 149 -1.69 9.17 7.49
N GLY A 150 -0.75 9.96 6.94
CA GLY A 150 0.45 10.44 7.61
C GLY A 150 1.53 9.38 7.82
N PHE A 151 1.58 8.35 6.97
CA PHE A 151 2.73 7.44 6.93
C PHE A 151 3.83 8.05 6.05
N ASP A 152 5.05 8.10 6.60
CA ASP A 152 6.23 8.64 5.95
C ASP A 152 7.52 8.07 6.59
N PRO A 153 8.40 7.43 5.78
CA PRO A 153 8.28 7.14 4.35
C PRO A 153 7.38 5.93 4.03
N VAL A 154 7.02 5.81 2.75
CA VAL A 154 6.38 4.61 2.20
C VAL A 154 7.44 3.80 1.45
N LEU A 155 7.74 2.60 1.95
CA LEU A 155 8.66 1.64 1.35
C LEU A 155 7.87 0.68 0.47
N VAL A 156 8.19 0.58 -0.81
CA VAL A 156 7.53 -0.33 -1.76
C VAL A 156 8.53 -1.39 -2.19
N GLU A 157 8.36 -2.62 -1.68
CA GLU A 157 9.21 -3.75 -2.01
C GLU A 157 8.60 -4.59 -3.13
N THR A 158 9.40 -4.94 -4.15
CA THR A 158 9.01 -5.86 -5.22
C THR A 158 9.75 -7.19 -5.09
N VAL A 159 9.20 -8.26 -5.69
CA VAL A 159 9.85 -9.59 -5.66
C VAL A 159 11.02 -9.76 -6.62
N GLY A 160 11.32 -8.77 -7.47
CA GLY A 160 12.54 -8.79 -8.28
C GLY A 160 12.39 -9.37 -9.69
N VAL A 161 11.17 -9.48 -10.25
CA VAL A 161 10.94 -9.92 -11.63
C VAL A 161 9.71 -9.29 -12.27
N GLY A 162 9.89 -8.53 -13.35
CA GLY A 162 8.84 -8.14 -14.30
C GLY A 162 8.42 -6.68 -14.30
N GLN A 163 7.26 -6.38 -14.90
CA GLN A 163 6.75 -5.05 -15.18
C GLN A 163 6.46 -4.24 -13.90
N VAL A 164 6.08 -4.90 -12.82
CA VAL A 164 5.77 -4.25 -11.53
C VAL A 164 6.95 -3.44 -10.98
N GLU A 165 8.19 -3.86 -11.27
CA GLU A 165 9.40 -3.11 -10.87
C GLU A 165 9.52 -1.78 -11.57
N VAL A 166 9.18 -1.74 -12.87
CA VAL A 166 9.17 -0.50 -13.65
C VAL A 166 8.11 0.44 -13.12
N ASP A 167 6.93 -0.09 -12.80
CA ASP A 167 5.80 0.69 -12.29
C ASP A 167 6.10 1.26 -10.90
N VAL A 168 6.71 0.46 -10.02
CA VAL A 168 7.16 0.91 -8.69
C VAL A 168 8.27 1.95 -8.82
N ALA A 169 9.24 1.74 -9.73
CA ALA A 169 10.31 2.70 -9.97
C ALA A 169 9.79 4.04 -10.47
N SER A 170 8.72 4.04 -11.28
CA SER A 170 8.10 5.27 -11.78
C SER A 170 7.29 6.03 -10.72
N ALA A 171 6.83 5.34 -9.67
CA ALA A 171 6.07 5.92 -8.57
C ALA A 171 6.95 6.31 -7.36
N ALA A 172 8.23 5.96 -7.36
CA ALA A 172 9.15 6.19 -6.25
C ALA A 172 10.01 7.44 -6.47
N ASP A 173 10.26 8.18 -5.38
CA ASP A 173 11.23 9.29 -5.37
C ASP A 173 12.67 8.78 -5.34
N THR A 174 12.87 7.61 -4.76
CA THR A 174 14.18 6.95 -4.63
C THR A 174 14.03 5.46 -4.95
N VAL A 175 14.94 4.92 -5.74
CA VAL A 175 14.99 3.48 -6.03
C VAL A 175 16.28 2.88 -5.47
N VAL A 176 16.13 1.86 -4.63
CA VAL A 176 17.21 1.05 -4.07
C VAL A 176 17.26 -0.29 -4.78
N VAL A 177 18.36 -0.57 -5.45
CA VAL A 177 18.61 -1.86 -6.10
C VAL A 177 19.53 -2.69 -5.22
N VAL A 178 19.03 -3.84 -4.73
CA VAL A 178 19.78 -4.76 -3.89
C VAL A 178 20.43 -5.83 -4.79
N VAL A 179 21.74 -5.91 -4.76
CA VAL A 179 22.58 -6.80 -5.58
C VAL A 179 23.24 -7.87 -4.74
#